data_2c8cb404fdad8dfabf4e051fa0065fb4
#
_entry.id   2c8cb404fdad8dfabf4e051fa0065fb4
#
_cell.length_a   1.000
_cell.length_b   1.000
_cell.length_c   1.000
_cell.angle_alpha   90.00
_cell.angle_beta   90.00
_cell.angle_gamma   90.00
#
_symmetry.space_group_name_H-M   'P 1'
#
loop_
_entity.id
_entity.type
_entity.pdbx_description
1 polymer ?
#
loop_
_entity_poly.entity_id
_entity_poly.type
_entity_poly.pdbx_seq_one_letter_code
_entity_poly.pdbx_strand_id
1 'polypeptide(L)'
;MVESHTKKDIEKISYEILKGSKSFDVFPTPINQIISYTELIVSKEIDVSKIHSEYFSKATDALRRALSKVRGVLDRRERTINLDLSQKKPKLGFIQLHEVGHDVLPWQNKIHDILDDDDDSLNPETHEDFEAEASFFASATLFQNDRFLSELDKLSLEIESPMYLAKLFGASVHASLRRYVEYSKNKCALVVLENISINGSPVKCRLRDKFQSEKFSKTFGDLNFPIELGYTWPFVQDYYHNRRVKKNGAITLLTKNGNVDFTYHFFNNSYNAFVFLFPHGEKKSSRTKIIITDNRRSQ
;
A
#
# COMPACT_ATOMS: atom_id res chain seq x y z
N MET A 1 6.58 7.05 -13.17
CA MET A 1 7.17 6.10 -12.14
C MET A 1 8.37 6.79 -11.54
N VAL A 2 8.48 6.88 -10.20
CA VAL A 2 9.60 7.61 -9.53
C VAL A 2 10.95 6.98 -9.89
N GLU A 3 11.89 7.80 -10.32
CA GLU A 3 13.23 7.39 -10.72
C GLU A 3 14.09 6.89 -9.54
N SER A 4 15.10 6.06 -9.81
CA SER A 4 15.87 5.40 -8.75
C SER A 4 16.67 6.37 -7.86
N HIS A 5 17.18 7.49 -8.42
CA HIS A 5 17.88 8.50 -7.63
C HIS A 5 16.91 9.30 -6.76
N THR A 6 15.77 9.73 -7.32
CA THR A 6 14.72 10.44 -6.60
C THR A 6 14.16 9.61 -5.43
N LYS A 7 14.01 8.30 -5.61
CA LYS A 7 13.62 7.40 -4.50
C LYS A 7 14.58 7.47 -3.34
N LYS A 8 15.89 7.45 -3.60
CA LYS A 8 16.92 7.55 -2.53
C LYS A 8 16.87 8.87 -1.79
N ASP A 9 16.64 9.96 -2.51
CA ASP A 9 16.53 11.29 -1.91
C ASP A 9 15.27 11.37 -1.03
N ILE A 10 14.13 10.86 -1.52
CA ILE A 10 12.89 10.77 -0.75
C ILE A 10 13.06 9.88 0.50
N GLU A 11 13.72 8.74 0.37
CA GLU A 11 13.99 7.86 1.52
C GLU A 11 14.86 8.55 2.58
N LYS A 12 15.85 9.34 2.16
CA LYS A 12 16.68 10.14 3.05
C LYS A 12 15.86 11.20 3.78
N ILE A 13 15.03 11.98 3.06
CA ILE A 13 14.15 12.98 3.66
C ILE A 13 13.17 12.33 4.64
N SER A 14 12.54 11.22 4.23
CA SER A 14 11.66 10.44 5.11
C SER A 14 12.35 10.01 6.41
N TYR A 15 13.59 9.52 6.31
CA TYR A 15 14.37 9.12 7.48
C TYR A 15 14.71 10.31 8.40
N GLU A 16 15.10 11.45 7.84
CA GLU A 16 15.38 12.68 8.58
C GLU A 16 14.15 13.16 9.34
N ILE A 17 12.98 13.16 8.70
CA ILE A 17 11.70 13.53 9.33
C ILE A 17 11.31 12.55 10.44
N LEU A 18 11.43 11.25 10.20
CA LEU A 18 11.16 10.23 11.23
C LEU A 18 12.07 10.41 12.46
N LYS A 19 13.34 10.76 12.25
CA LYS A 19 14.28 11.02 13.34
C LYS A 19 13.98 12.34 14.07
N GLY A 20 13.80 13.42 13.31
CA GLY A 20 13.51 14.75 13.87
C GLY A 20 12.22 14.79 14.67
N SER A 21 11.17 14.13 14.17
CA SER A 21 9.90 13.99 14.88
C SER A 21 9.91 12.97 16.02
N LYS A 22 11.03 12.28 16.27
CA LYS A 22 11.14 11.16 17.24
C LYS A 22 10.16 10.02 16.97
N SER A 23 9.79 9.82 15.71
CA SER A 23 8.82 8.82 15.26
C SER A 23 9.48 7.51 14.77
N PHE A 24 10.81 7.53 14.61
CA PHE A 24 11.55 6.36 14.16
C PHE A 24 11.57 5.28 15.24
N ASP A 25 11.29 4.03 14.87
CA ASP A 25 11.16 2.88 15.79
C ASP A 25 9.95 2.95 16.74
N VAL A 26 9.01 3.85 16.51
CA VAL A 26 7.75 3.93 17.26
C VAL A 26 6.61 3.34 16.44
N PHE A 27 5.85 2.41 17.03
CA PHE A 27 4.78 1.67 16.34
C PHE A 27 3.45 1.76 17.10
N PRO A 28 2.32 1.93 16.41
CA PRO A 28 2.19 2.31 14.99
C PRO A 28 2.88 3.66 14.73
N THR A 29 3.28 3.89 13.46
CA THR A 29 3.93 5.14 13.07
C THR A 29 3.13 6.35 13.52
N PRO A 30 3.70 7.24 14.36
CA PRO A 30 2.95 8.31 15.03
C PRO A 30 2.77 9.53 14.12
N ILE A 31 1.84 9.44 13.17
CA ILE A 31 1.60 10.43 12.11
C ILE A 31 1.40 11.84 12.66
N ASN A 32 0.66 12.00 13.77
CA ASN A 32 0.44 13.31 14.38
C ASN A 32 1.75 13.98 14.86
N GLN A 33 2.74 13.22 15.33
CA GLN A 33 4.04 13.75 15.72
C GLN A 33 4.82 14.23 14.48
N ILE A 34 4.71 13.49 13.36
CA ILE A 34 5.32 13.86 12.09
C ILE A 34 4.71 15.17 11.58
N ILE A 35 3.39 15.27 11.56
CA ILE A 35 2.66 16.47 11.13
C ILE A 35 3.05 17.67 12.01
N SER A 36 3.07 17.51 13.33
CA SER A 36 3.48 18.59 14.23
C SER A 36 4.94 19.00 14.02
N TYR A 37 5.83 18.07 13.73
CA TYR A 37 7.24 18.35 13.44
C TYR A 37 7.44 19.14 12.16
N THR A 38 6.60 18.90 11.15
CA THR A 38 6.60 19.65 9.89
C THR A 38 5.82 20.95 9.98
N GLU A 39 5.34 21.35 11.16
CA GLU A 39 4.56 22.56 11.40
C GLU A 39 3.27 22.66 10.56
N LEU A 40 2.70 21.50 10.18
CA LEU A 40 1.43 21.42 9.50
C LEU A 40 0.29 21.18 10.49
N ILE A 41 -0.90 21.62 10.11
CA ILE A 41 -2.13 21.46 10.90
C ILE A 41 -3.14 20.65 10.09
N VAL A 42 -3.78 19.66 10.70
CA VAL A 42 -4.91 18.98 10.06
C VAL A 42 -6.20 19.72 10.40
N SER A 43 -6.86 20.24 9.37
CA SER A 43 -8.15 20.90 9.54
C SER A 43 -9.21 19.90 10.00
N LYS A 44 -10.01 20.34 10.99
CA LYS A 44 -11.22 19.64 11.43
C LYS A 44 -12.50 20.32 10.90
N GLU A 45 -12.37 21.49 10.35
CA GLU A 45 -13.49 22.35 9.94
C GLU A 45 -13.89 22.07 8.49
N ILE A 46 -12.91 21.77 7.63
CA ILE A 46 -13.14 21.52 6.20
C ILE A 46 -13.09 20.02 5.94
N ASP A 47 -14.24 19.47 5.58
CA ASP A 47 -14.36 18.08 5.13
C ASP A 47 -14.46 18.07 3.60
N VAL A 48 -13.38 17.65 2.93
CA VAL A 48 -13.28 17.61 1.47
C VAL A 48 -14.41 16.76 0.85
N SER A 49 -14.93 15.75 1.58
CA SER A 49 -16.06 14.94 1.11
C SER A 49 -17.34 15.74 0.95
N LYS A 50 -17.55 16.77 1.77
CA LYS A 50 -18.73 17.64 1.72
C LYS A 50 -18.61 18.69 0.62
N ILE A 51 -17.41 19.27 0.44
CA ILE A 51 -17.13 20.22 -0.65
C ILE A 51 -17.39 19.53 -1.99
N HIS A 52 -16.99 18.27 -2.14
CA HIS A 52 -17.25 17.50 -3.32
C HIS A 52 -18.73 17.45 -3.72
N SER A 53 -19.66 17.32 -2.78
CA SER A 53 -21.10 17.18 -3.11
C SER A 53 -21.71 18.46 -3.72
N GLU A 54 -21.29 19.63 -3.29
CA GLU A 54 -21.76 20.91 -3.81
C GLU A 54 -21.14 21.28 -5.17
N TYR A 55 -19.84 21.04 -5.33
CA TYR A 55 -19.15 21.28 -6.60
C TYR A 55 -19.45 20.25 -7.67
N PHE A 56 -19.68 18.96 -7.29
CA PHE A 56 -20.04 17.91 -8.24
C PHE A 56 -21.31 18.21 -9.04
N SER A 57 -22.29 18.89 -8.45
CA SER A 57 -23.51 19.26 -9.17
C SER A 57 -23.32 20.31 -10.27
N LYS A 58 -22.25 21.10 -10.17
CA LYS A 58 -21.94 22.23 -11.08
C LYS A 58 -20.73 21.98 -11.98
N ALA A 59 -19.98 20.90 -11.75
CA ALA A 59 -18.73 20.62 -12.42
C ALA A 59 -18.92 19.87 -13.76
N THR A 60 -18.03 20.13 -14.72
CA THR A 60 -17.92 19.35 -15.95
C THR A 60 -17.44 17.92 -15.66
N ASP A 61 -17.65 16.98 -16.57
CA ASP A 61 -17.24 15.57 -16.37
C ASP A 61 -15.73 15.40 -16.21
N ALA A 62 -14.92 16.29 -16.79
CA ALA A 62 -13.47 16.31 -16.59
C ALA A 62 -13.12 16.73 -15.16
N LEU A 63 -13.74 17.80 -14.67
CA LEU A 63 -13.56 18.30 -13.31
C LEU A 63 -14.09 17.31 -12.27
N ARG A 64 -15.21 16.64 -12.53
CA ARG A 64 -15.73 15.56 -11.66
C ARG A 64 -14.72 14.41 -11.52
N ARG A 65 -14.07 14.01 -12.61
CA ARG A 65 -13.04 12.96 -12.58
C ARG A 65 -11.80 13.38 -11.82
N ALA A 66 -11.37 14.62 -11.94
CA ALA A 66 -10.26 15.17 -11.17
C ALA A 66 -10.61 15.22 -9.68
N LEU A 67 -11.73 15.83 -9.31
CA LEU A 67 -12.20 15.95 -7.93
C LEU A 67 -12.43 14.58 -7.28
N SER A 68 -12.91 13.56 -8.01
CA SER A 68 -13.12 12.22 -7.46
C SER A 68 -11.84 11.52 -7.00
N LYS A 69 -10.67 11.98 -7.44
CA LYS A 69 -9.37 11.45 -7.05
C LYS A 69 -8.79 12.17 -5.82
N VAL A 70 -9.19 13.41 -5.58
CA VAL A 70 -8.71 14.21 -4.44
C VAL A 70 -9.24 13.63 -3.13
N ARG A 71 -8.36 13.26 -2.22
CA ARG A 71 -8.67 12.71 -0.89
C ARG A 71 -8.11 13.55 0.24
N GLY A 72 -7.15 14.40 -0.05
CA GLY A 72 -6.54 15.40 0.78
C GLY A 72 -6.18 16.61 -0.07
N VAL A 73 -5.97 17.73 0.55
CA VAL A 73 -5.49 18.98 -0.08
C VAL A 73 -4.62 19.71 0.92
N LEU A 74 -3.40 20.01 0.52
CA LEU A 74 -2.50 20.86 1.28
C LEU A 74 -2.74 22.33 0.88
N ASP A 75 -3.19 23.12 1.85
CA ASP A 75 -3.12 24.57 1.74
C ASP A 75 -1.73 25.04 2.25
N ARG A 76 -0.87 25.42 1.32
CA ARG A 76 0.51 25.82 1.61
C ARG A 76 0.58 27.14 2.37
N ARG A 77 -0.33 28.10 2.08
CA ARG A 77 -0.35 29.41 2.71
C ARG A 77 -0.75 29.32 4.17
N GLU A 78 -1.81 28.55 4.44
CA GLU A 78 -2.32 28.31 5.80
C GLU A 78 -1.62 27.13 6.50
N ARG A 79 -0.69 26.43 5.83
CA ARG A 79 0.00 25.22 6.31
C ARG A 79 -0.97 24.17 6.83
N THR A 80 -2.09 24.00 6.12
CA THR A 80 -3.22 23.22 6.59
C THR A 80 -3.54 22.06 5.64
N ILE A 81 -3.66 20.86 6.19
CA ILE A 81 -4.10 19.66 5.47
C ILE A 81 -5.61 19.49 5.63
N ASN A 82 -6.34 19.56 4.54
CA ASN A 82 -7.78 19.30 4.48
C ASN A 82 -8.02 17.86 4.00
N LEU A 83 -8.89 17.10 4.66
CA LEU A 83 -9.08 15.67 4.41
C LEU A 83 -10.51 15.31 4.01
N ASP A 84 -10.66 14.28 3.19
CA ASP A 84 -11.90 13.55 3.01
C ASP A 84 -12.12 12.63 4.23
N LEU A 85 -12.87 13.10 5.22
CA LEU A 85 -13.11 12.40 6.48
C LEU A 85 -13.96 11.12 6.33
N SER A 86 -14.56 10.86 5.17
CA SER A 86 -15.27 9.61 4.87
C SER A 86 -14.35 8.40 4.75
N GLN A 87 -13.04 8.63 4.60
CA GLN A 87 -12.06 7.57 4.44
C GLN A 87 -11.78 6.83 5.76
N LYS A 88 -11.36 5.57 5.65
CA LYS A 88 -10.97 4.76 6.81
C LYS A 88 -9.67 5.25 7.44
N LYS A 89 -9.51 5.11 8.77
CA LYS A 89 -8.34 5.58 9.52
C LYS A 89 -6.98 5.24 8.89
N PRO A 90 -6.68 3.98 8.47
CA PRO A 90 -5.37 3.68 7.86
C PRO A 90 -5.15 4.41 6.53
N LYS A 91 -6.24 4.71 5.80
CA LYS A 91 -6.17 5.47 4.55
C LYS A 91 -5.99 6.95 4.82
N LEU A 92 -6.66 7.49 5.85
CA LEU A 92 -6.45 8.88 6.28
C LEU A 92 -4.99 9.12 6.68
N GLY A 93 -4.39 8.21 7.43
CA GLY A 93 -2.98 8.32 7.80
C GLY A 93 -2.04 8.36 6.60
N PHE A 94 -2.30 7.54 5.59
CA PHE A 94 -1.52 7.58 4.35
C PHE A 94 -1.70 8.91 3.60
N ILE A 95 -2.95 9.41 3.50
CA ILE A 95 -3.25 10.68 2.84
C ILE A 95 -2.55 11.83 3.57
N GLN A 96 -2.59 11.87 4.90
CA GLN A 96 -1.88 12.87 5.69
C GLN A 96 -0.37 12.89 5.37
N LEU A 97 0.26 11.73 5.33
CA LEU A 97 1.68 11.64 4.97
C LEU A 97 1.95 11.98 3.50
N HIS A 98 0.98 11.78 2.62
CA HIS A 98 1.06 12.19 1.22
C HIS A 98 1.11 13.73 1.11
N GLU A 99 0.21 14.42 1.82
CA GLU A 99 0.21 15.89 1.88
C GLU A 99 1.48 16.44 2.54
N VAL A 100 1.98 15.76 3.60
CA VAL A 100 3.30 16.08 4.16
C VAL A 100 4.40 15.92 3.10
N GLY A 101 4.31 14.90 2.24
CA GLY A 101 5.24 14.69 1.14
C GLY A 101 5.31 15.89 0.20
N HIS A 102 4.17 16.44 -0.19
CA HIS A 102 4.11 17.65 -1.01
C HIS A 102 4.74 18.88 -0.33
N ASP A 103 4.70 18.95 0.99
CA ASP A 103 5.29 20.06 1.75
C ASP A 103 6.80 19.92 1.95
N VAL A 104 7.30 18.71 2.17
CA VAL A 104 8.70 18.52 2.60
C VAL A 104 9.67 18.18 1.47
N LEU A 105 9.17 17.85 0.27
CA LEU A 105 10.02 17.59 -0.89
C LEU A 105 10.49 18.93 -1.52
N PRO A 106 11.79 19.29 -1.39
CA PRO A 106 12.25 20.66 -1.65
C PRO A 106 12.07 21.10 -3.11
N TRP A 107 12.17 20.16 -4.04
CA TRP A 107 11.99 20.45 -5.47
C TRP A 107 10.54 20.75 -5.83
N GLN A 108 9.57 20.11 -5.15
CA GLN A 108 8.15 20.41 -5.35
C GLN A 108 7.81 21.80 -4.85
N ASN A 109 8.32 22.20 -3.68
CA ASN A 109 8.12 23.56 -3.15
C ASN A 109 8.67 24.63 -4.09
N LYS A 110 9.92 24.47 -4.55
CA LYS A 110 10.55 25.46 -5.46
C LYS A 110 9.79 25.67 -6.75
N ILE A 111 9.23 24.60 -7.32
CA ILE A 111 8.45 24.70 -8.56
C ILE A 111 7.11 25.38 -8.28
N HIS A 112 6.44 25.06 -7.17
CA HIS A 112 5.21 25.75 -6.80
C HIS A 112 5.43 27.23 -6.52
N ASP A 113 6.52 27.60 -5.82
CA ASP A 113 6.86 29.02 -5.59
C ASP A 113 7.04 29.79 -6.91
N ILE A 114 7.71 29.19 -7.91
CA ILE A 114 7.89 29.79 -9.24
C ILE A 114 6.55 29.94 -9.97
N LEU A 115 5.68 28.91 -9.93
CA LEU A 115 4.40 28.93 -10.63
C LEU A 115 3.40 29.90 -9.98
N ASP A 116 3.41 30.03 -8.65
CA ASP A 116 2.58 31.02 -7.94
C ASP A 116 2.97 32.47 -8.31
N ASP A 117 4.25 32.70 -8.62
CA ASP A 117 4.75 34.02 -9.06
C ASP A 117 4.34 34.35 -10.52
N ASP A 118 4.18 33.34 -11.37
CA ASP A 118 3.92 33.51 -12.81
C ASP A 118 2.45 33.25 -13.23
N ASP A 119 1.53 32.94 -12.30
CA ASP A 119 0.14 32.52 -12.56
C ASP A 119 0.04 31.29 -13.48
N ASP A 120 1.09 30.49 -13.59
CA ASP A 120 1.14 29.28 -14.40
C ASP A 120 0.69 28.05 -13.59
N SER A 121 0.26 27.02 -14.28
CA SER A 121 -0.09 25.73 -13.69
C SER A 121 0.90 24.65 -14.10
N LEU A 122 1.13 23.67 -13.21
CA LEU A 122 1.94 22.48 -13.52
C LEU A 122 1.40 21.76 -14.77
N ASN A 123 2.32 21.38 -15.65
CA ASN A 123 1.93 20.51 -16.75
C ASN A 123 1.50 19.12 -16.21
N PRO A 124 0.63 18.39 -16.92
CA PRO A 124 0.08 17.12 -16.43
C PRO A 124 1.13 16.06 -16.07
N GLU A 125 2.23 15.99 -16.80
CA GLU A 125 3.30 15.01 -16.58
C GLU A 125 4.06 15.28 -15.28
N THR A 126 4.45 16.53 -15.05
CA THR A 126 5.09 16.95 -13.79
C THR A 126 4.16 16.74 -12.59
N HIS A 127 2.86 17.01 -12.76
CA HIS A 127 1.88 16.74 -11.72
C HIS A 127 1.79 15.25 -11.38
N GLU A 128 1.76 14.37 -12.38
CA GLU A 128 1.75 12.90 -12.14
C GLU A 128 3.03 12.42 -11.44
N ASP A 129 4.18 12.99 -11.75
CA ASP A 129 5.44 12.67 -11.09
C ASP A 129 5.43 13.14 -9.63
N PHE A 130 4.96 14.34 -9.34
CA PHE A 130 4.83 14.86 -7.97
C PHE A 130 3.89 14.02 -7.10
N GLU A 131 2.75 13.61 -7.65
CA GLU A 131 1.82 12.70 -7.00
C GLU A 131 2.46 11.34 -6.69
N ALA A 132 3.25 10.82 -7.64
CA ALA A 132 3.98 9.56 -7.44
C ALA A 132 5.06 9.68 -6.36
N GLU A 133 5.78 10.78 -6.31
CA GLU A 133 6.82 11.08 -5.31
C GLU A 133 6.23 11.26 -3.91
N ALA A 134 5.15 12.05 -3.77
CA ALA A 134 4.44 12.21 -2.51
C ALA A 134 3.87 10.89 -1.99
N SER A 135 3.33 10.05 -2.89
CA SER A 135 2.88 8.69 -2.56
C SER A 135 4.03 7.79 -2.11
N PHE A 136 5.19 7.92 -2.75
CA PHE A 136 6.39 7.16 -2.35
C PHE A 136 6.91 7.63 -0.98
N PHE A 137 6.97 8.93 -0.74
CA PHE A 137 7.31 9.51 0.56
C PHE A 137 6.36 9.00 1.67
N ALA A 138 5.04 9.07 1.44
CA ALA A 138 4.05 8.58 2.39
C ALA A 138 4.27 7.10 2.72
N SER A 139 4.54 6.28 1.71
CA SER A 139 4.83 4.86 1.90
C SER A 139 6.13 4.63 2.66
N ALA A 140 7.21 5.32 2.30
CA ALA A 140 8.51 5.21 2.96
C ALA A 140 8.42 5.60 4.44
N THR A 141 7.71 6.70 4.74
CA THR A 141 7.53 7.22 6.09
C THR A 141 6.62 6.33 6.93
N LEU A 142 5.46 5.91 6.39
CA LEU A 142 4.52 5.06 7.10
C LEU A 142 5.14 3.72 7.52
N PHE A 143 5.90 3.10 6.62
CA PHE A 143 6.57 1.81 6.86
C PHE A 143 7.98 1.94 7.42
N GLN A 144 8.44 3.16 7.70
CA GLN A 144 9.74 3.45 8.30
C GLN A 144 10.92 2.73 7.59
N ASN A 145 10.88 2.70 6.24
CA ASN A 145 11.98 2.18 5.40
C ASN A 145 12.52 0.81 5.88
N ASP A 146 13.75 0.78 6.39
CA ASP A 146 14.45 -0.44 6.80
C ASP A 146 13.78 -1.20 7.94
N ARG A 147 12.92 -0.54 8.74
CA ARG A 147 12.18 -1.20 9.82
C ARG A 147 11.20 -2.23 9.26
N PHE A 148 10.54 -1.87 8.17
CA PHE A 148 9.66 -2.83 7.50
C PHE A 148 10.42 -4.08 7.03
N LEU A 149 11.59 -3.90 6.44
CA LEU A 149 12.43 -5.01 5.97
C LEU A 149 12.92 -5.87 7.14
N SER A 150 13.35 -5.23 8.22
CA SER A 150 13.78 -5.93 9.45
C SER A 150 12.65 -6.77 10.06
N GLU A 151 11.42 -6.26 10.07
CA GLU A 151 10.27 -7.00 10.57
C GLU A 151 9.82 -8.10 9.58
N LEU A 152 9.82 -7.81 8.27
CA LEU A 152 9.49 -8.78 7.22
C LEU A 152 10.39 -10.03 7.28
N ASP A 153 11.70 -9.85 7.46
CA ASP A 153 12.68 -10.94 7.51
C ASP A 153 12.46 -11.91 8.71
N LYS A 154 11.70 -11.50 9.72
CA LYS A 154 11.34 -12.32 10.89
C LYS A 154 10.12 -13.21 10.67
N LEU A 155 9.33 -12.91 9.61
CA LEU A 155 8.01 -13.49 9.43
C LEU A 155 7.99 -14.62 8.40
N SER A 156 7.03 -15.52 8.57
CA SER A 156 6.81 -16.65 7.67
C SER A 156 6.07 -16.24 6.39
N LEU A 157 6.14 -17.08 5.36
CA LEU A 157 5.45 -16.89 4.08
C LEU A 157 3.96 -17.29 4.23
N GLU A 158 3.19 -16.45 4.91
CA GLU A 158 1.77 -16.62 5.23
C GLU A 158 1.02 -15.30 5.09
N ILE A 159 -0.30 -15.36 4.86
CA ILE A 159 -1.15 -14.17 4.70
C ILE A 159 -1.22 -13.33 5.99
N GLU A 160 -1.05 -13.97 7.14
CA GLU A 160 -1.06 -13.29 8.44
C GLU A 160 0.16 -12.41 8.65
N SER A 161 1.28 -12.72 8.04
CA SER A 161 2.52 -11.94 8.15
C SER A 161 2.33 -10.49 7.68
N PRO A 162 1.87 -10.21 6.46
CA PRO A 162 1.55 -8.83 6.05
C PRO A 162 0.37 -8.22 6.82
N MET A 163 -0.57 -9.02 7.34
CA MET A 163 -1.65 -8.50 8.19
C MET A 163 -1.11 -8.04 9.55
N TYR A 164 -0.15 -8.75 10.12
CA TYR A 164 0.59 -8.33 11.32
C TYR A 164 1.34 -7.02 11.06
N LEU A 165 2.07 -6.92 9.93
CA LEU A 165 2.78 -5.70 9.56
C LEU A 165 1.83 -4.52 9.35
N ALA A 166 0.65 -4.74 8.77
CA ALA A 166 -0.37 -3.71 8.64
C ALA A 166 -0.75 -3.12 10.01
N LYS A 167 -0.98 -3.99 11.00
CA LYS A 167 -1.30 -3.56 12.37
C LYS A 167 -0.09 -2.87 13.04
N LEU A 168 1.10 -3.43 12.88
CA LEU A 168 2.32 -2.89 13.47
C LEU A 168 2.58 -1.45 13.03
N PHE A 169 2.52 -1.18 11.71
CA PHE A 169 2.81 0.14 11.15
C PHE A 169 1.59 1.09 11.08
N GLY A 170 0.39 0.60 11.38
CA GLY A 170 -0.85 1.39 11.23
C GLY A 170 -1.30 1.54 9.78
N ALA A 171 -0.82 0.68 8.88
CA ALA A 171 -1.11 0.70 7.46
C ALA A 171 -2.38 -0.09 7.10
N SER A 172 -2.87 0.09 5.86
CA SER A 172 -3.92 -0.80 5.35
C SER A 172 -3.37 -2.19 5.03
N VAL A 173 -4.23 -3.21 5.17
CA VAL A 173 -3.85 -4.60 4.81
C VAL A 173 -3.41 -4.69 3.33
N HIS A 174 -4.08 -3.95 2.43
CA HIS A 174 -3.71 -3.92 1.01
C HIS A 174 -2.28 -3.36 0.80
N ALA A 175 -1.99 -2.20 1.39
CA ALA A 175 -0.66 -1.58 1.29
C ALA A 175 0.44 -2.49 1.87
N SER A 176 0.16 -3.13 3.00
CA SER A 176 1.10 -4.03 3.64
C SER A 176 1.33 -5.33 2.86
N LEU A 177 0.27 -5.93 2.28
CA LEU A 177 0.36 -7.10 1.40
C LEU A 177 1.19 -6.80 0.15
N ARG A 178 0.91 -5.68 -0.52
CA ARG A 178 1.67 -5.22 -1.67
C ARG A 178 3.15 -5.07 -1.31
N ARG A 179 3.45 -4.30 -0.27
CA ARG A 179 4.83 -4.04 0.16
C ARG A 179 5.55 -5.33 0.60
N TYR A 180 4.84 -6.23 1.29
CA TYR A 180 5.37 -7.54 1.67
C TYR A 180 5.84 -8.34 0.45
N VAL A 181 5.02 -8.39 -0.61
CA VAL A 181 5.37 -9.11 -1.83
C VAL A 181 6.51 -8.43 -2.58
N GLU A 182 6.44 -7.11 -2.78
CA GLU A 182 7.45 -6.34 -3.52
C GLU A 182 8.86 -6.46 -2.89
N TYR A 183 8.93 -6.52 -1.56
CA TYR A 183 10.22 -6.59 -0.84
C TYR A 183 10.59 -8.00 -0.36
N SER A 184 9.75 -9.00 -0.59
CA SER A 184 10.02 -10.37 -0.15
C SER A 184 11.19 -10.99 -0.90
N LYS A 185 12.09 -11.61 -0.14
CA LYS A 185 13.17 -12.46 -0.67
C LYS A 185 12.68 -13.86 -1.09
N ASN A 186 11.42 -14.19 -0.82
CA ASN A 186 10.80 -15.45 -1.19
C ASN A 186 10.07 -15.34 -2.53
N LYS A 187 9.79 -16.46 -3.17
CA LYS A 187 8.97 -16.54 -4.38
C LYS A 187 7.50 -16.42 -4.01
N CYS A 188 6.95 -15.22 -4.07
CA CYS A 188 5.54 -14.99 -3.80
C CYS A 188 4.92 -13.96 -4.74
N ALA A 189 3.60 -14.04 -4.87
CA ALA A 189 2.79 -13.12 -5.65
C ALA A 189 1.49 -12.80 -4.91
N LEU A 190 0.90 -11.67 -5.26
CA LEU A 190 -0.40 -11.23 -4.75
C LEU A 190 -1.31 -10.92 -5.94
N VAL A 191 -2.51 -11.48 -5.91
CA VAL A 191 -3.61 -11.13 -6.80
C VAL A 191 -4.69 -10.46 -5.97
N VAL A 192 -5.15 -9.29 -6.40
CA VAL A 192 -6.22 -8.54 -5.75
C VAL A 192 -7.45 -8.56 -6.64
N LEU A 193 -8.55 -9.03 -6.08
CA LEU A 193 -9.84 -9.15 -6.75
C LEU A 193 -10.84 -8.16 -6.18
N GLU A 194 -11.73 -7.67 -7.05
CA GLU A 194 -12.82 -6.79 -6.67
C GLU A 194 -14.11 -7.13 -7.43
N ASN A 195 -15.23 -6.54 -6.99
CA ASN A 195 -16.51 -6.56 -7.70
C ASN A 195 -17.01 -7.96 -8.09
N ILE A 196 -17.11 -8.87 -7.10
CA ILE A 196 -17.71 -10.18 -7.36
C ILE A 196 -19.21 -10.02 -7.68
N SER A 197 -19.68 -10.58 -8.81
CA SER A 197 -21.08 -10.62 -9.13
C SER A 197 -21.77 -11.73 -8.32
N ILE A 198 -22.68 -11.37 -7.42
CA ILE A 198 -23.44 -12.31 -6.60
C ILE A 198 -24.79 -12.65 -7.25
N ASN A 199 -25.36 -11.70 -8.01
CA ASN A 199 -26.68 -11.77 -8.61
C ASN A 199 -26.59 -11.88 -10.13
N GLY A 200 -25.98 -12.94 -10.64
CA GLY A 200 -25.90 -13.10 -12.09
C GLY A 200 -25.18 -14.39 -12.48
N SER A 201 -25.62 -14.98 -13.57
CA SER A 201 -24.91 -16.07 -14.23
C SER A 201 -24.27 -15.51 -15.50
N PRO A 202 -22.98 -15.70 -15.74
CA PRO A 202 -22.02 -16.46 -14.92
C PRO A 202 -21.39 -15.62 -13.79
N VAL A 203 -20.96 -16.30 -12.70
CA VAL A 203 -20.19 -15.69 -11.60
C VAL A 203 -18.86 -15.18 -12.11
N LYS A 204 -18.57 -13.90 -11.89
CA LYS A 204 -17.33 -13.24 -12.29
C LYS A 204 -16.87 -12.25 -11.22
N CYS A 205 -15.55 -12.04 -11.14
CA CYS A 205 -14.96 -10.91 -10.44
C CYS A 205 -13.90 -10.25 -11.32
N ARG A 206 -13.53 -9.01 -10.97
CA ARG A 206 -12.52 -8.25 -11.71
C ARG A 206 -11.15 -8.43 -11.04
N LEU A 207 -10.12 -8.61 -11.84
CA LEU A 207 -8.74 -8.41 -11.44
C LEU A 207 -8.52 -6.91 -11.23
N ARG A 208 -8.20 -6.53 -10.01
CA ARG A 208 -7.87 -5.15 -9.66
C ARG A 208 -6.38 -4.86 -9.83
N ASP A 209 -5.54 -5.67 -9.16
CA ASP A 209 -4.10 -5.51 -9.15
C ASP A 209 -3.40 -6.88 -9.07
N LYS A 210 -2.15 -6.92 -9.50
CA LYS A 210 -1.24 -8.05 -9.29
C LYS A 210 0.16 -7.55 -8.95
N PHE A 211 0.81 -8.22 -8.01
CA PHE A 211 2.18 -7.91 -7.58
C PHE A 211 2.97 -9.20 -7.48
N GLN A 212 4.25 -9.14 -7.80
CA GLN A 212 5.15 -10.29 -7.74
C GLN A 212 6.47 -9.88 -7.09
N SER A 213 7.05 -10.77 -6.28
CA SER A 213 8.41 -10.55 -5.81
C SER A 213 9.40 -10.70 -6.98
N GLU A 214 10.52 -10.01 -6.88
CA GLU A 214 11.57 -10.10 -7.90
C GLU A 214 12.00 -11.56 -8.16
N LYS A 215 12.13 -12.34 -7.08
CA LYS A 215 12.51 -13.76 -7.16
C LYS A 215 11.42 -14.61 -7.83
N PHE A 216 10.14 -14.27 -7.63
CA PHE A 216 9.03 -14.92 -8.32
C PHE A 216 9.09 -14.65 -9.82
N SER A 217 9.18 -13.38 -10.22
CA SER A 217 9.25 -12.98 -11.64
C SER A 217 10.49 -13.56 -12.34
N LYS A 218 11.64 -13.55 -11.68
CA LYS A 218 12.87 -14.21 -12.20
C LYS A 218 12.69 -15.72 -12.39
N THR A 219 11.93 -16.39 -11.53
CA THR A 219 11.76 -17.85 -11.58
C THR A 219 10.67 -18.26 -12.57
N PHE A 220 9.50 -17.62 -12.52
CA PHE A 220 8.29 -18.07 -13.19
C PHE A 220 7.83 -17.15 -14.33
N GLY A 221 8.44 -15.97 -14.48
CA GLY A 221 7.96 -14.92 -15.37
C GLY A 221 6.75 -14.17 -14.79
N ASP A 222 6.14 -13.32 -15.59
CA ASP A 222 4.95 -12.60 -15.19
C ASP A 222 3.70 -13.47 -15.36
N LEU A 223 2.92 -13.59 -14.28
CA LEU A 223 1.65 -14.29 -14.34
C LEU A 223 0.64 -13.48 -15.17
N ASN A 224 0.04 -14.14 -16.14
CA ASN A 224 -1.03 -13.57 -16.95
C ASN A 224 -2.38 -14.02 -16.42
N PHE A 225 -3.16 -13.06 -15.94
CA PHE A 225 -4.56 -13.26 -15.56
C PHE A 225 -5.46 -12.46 -16.50
N PRO A 226 -6.64 -12.98 -16.88
CA PRO A 226 -7.64 -12.17 -17.57
C PRO A 226 -8.15 -11.06 -16.66
N ILE A 227 -8.64 -9.98 -17.24
CA ILE A 227 -9.24 -8.85 -16.49
C ILE A 227 -10.45 -9.30 -15.68
N GLU A 228 -11.25 -10.22 -16.23
CA GLU A 228 -12.37 -10.88 -15.54
C GLU A 228 -12.03 -12.35 -15.29
N LEU A 229 -12.23 -12.79 -14.05
CA LEU A 229 -12.03 -14.16 -13.62
C LEU A 229 -13.38 -14.79 -13.27
N GLY A 230 -13.64 -15.97 -13.85
CA GLY A 230 -14.88 -16.72 -13.66
C GLY A 230 -14.81 -17.74 -12.51
N TYR A 231 -15.91 -18.44 -12.27
CA TYR A 231 -16.07 -19.42 -11.18
C TYR A 231 -15.15 -20.64 -11.29
N THR A 232 -14.51 -20.89 -12.43
CA THR A 232 -13.53 -21.98 -12.62
C THR A 232 -12.26 -21.77 -11.80
N TRP A 233 -11.96 -20.55 -11.36
CA TRP A 233 -10.83 -20.23 -10.50
C TRP A 233 -11.15 -20.56 -9.04
N PRO A 234 -10.36 -21.42 -8.35
CA PRO A 234 -10.66 -21.82 -6.96
C PRO A 234 -10.80 -20.65 -5.99
N PHE A 235 -10.00 -19.60 -6.14
CA PHE A 235 -10.07 -18.41 -5.28
C PHE A 235 -11.28 -17.51 -5.62
N VAL A 236 -11.85 -17.59 -6.84
CA VAL A 236 -13.13 -16.93 -7.17
C VAL A 236 -14.27 -17.64 -6.48
N GLN A 237 -14.23 -18.98 -6.37
CA GLN A 237 -15.19 -19.74 -5.57
C GLN A 237 -15.12 -19.33 -4.10
N ASP A 238 -13.90 -19.22 -3.54
CA ASP A 238 -13.72 -18.75 -2.15
C ASP A 238 -14.27 -17.33 -1.96
N TYR A 239 -14.15 -16.44 -2.96
CA TYR A 239 -14.70 -15.09 -2.93
C TYR A 239 -16.23 -15.09 -3.02
N TYR A 240 -16.79 -15.85 -3.95
CA TYR A 240 -18.23 -16.00 -4.14
C TYR A 240 -18.93 -16.52 -2.88
N HIS A 241 -18.36 -17.55 -2.23
CA HIS A 241 -18.85 -18.08 -0.96
C HIS A 241 -18.54 -17.20 0.26
N ASN A 242 -18.10 -15.95 0.03
CA ASN A 242 -17.76 -14.98 1.06
C ASN A 242 -16.81 -15.53 2.14
N ARG A 243 -15.91 -16.41 1.76
CA ARG A 243 -14.94 -16.99 2.68
C ARG A 243 -14.00 -15.91 3.18
N ARG A 244 -13.85 -15.81 4.49
CA ARG A 244 -13.01 -14.74 5.05
C ARG A 244 -11.53 -15.05 4.98
N VAL A 245 -11.14 -16.26 5.30
CA VAL A 245 -9.73 -16.72 5.27
C VAL A 245 -9.65 -18.17 4.82
N LYS A 246 -8.63 -18.50 4.02
CA LYS A 246 -8.24 -19.87 3.67
C LYS A 246 -6.71 -19.93 3.52
N LYS A 247 -6.07 -20.97 4.06
CA LYS A 247 -4.60 -21.11 4.08
C LYS A 247 -4.04 -22.26 3.23
N ASN A 248 -4.89 -23.07 2.66
CA ASN A 248 -4.48 -24.30 1.96
C ASN A 248 -5.14 -24.43 0.59
N GLY A 249 -5.35 -23.31 -0.09
CA GLY A 249 -5.80 -23.34 -1.47
C GLY A 249 -4.68 -23.84 -2.37
N ALA A 250 -5.03 -24.58 -3.42
CA ALA A 250 -4.12 -25.05 -4.45
C ALA A 250 -4.58 -24.58 -5.81
N ILE A 251 -3.63 -24.24 -6.68
CA ILE A 251 -3.88 -23.86 -8.07
C ILE A 251 -2.67 -24.17 -8.93
N THR A 252 -2.91 -24.66 -10.13
CA THR A 252 -1.89 -24.82 -11.18
C THR A 252 -1.97 -23.63 -12.12
N LEU A 253 -0.85 -22.95 -12.34
CA LEU A 253 -0.74 -21.80 -13.24
C LEU A 253 0.29 -22.05 -14.33
N LEU A 254 -0.02 -21.58 -15.53
CA LEU A 254 0.95 -21.53 -16.64
C LEU A 254 1.98 -20.43 -16.37
N THR A 255 3.24 -20.83 -16.36
CA THR A 255 4.42 -19.98 -16.17
C THR A 255 5.36 -20.11 -17.35
N LYS A 256 6.45 -19.36 -17.39
CA LYS A 256 7.50 -19.55 -18.39
C LYS A 256 8.16 -20.94 -18.34
N ASN A 257 8.01 -21.66 -17.21
CA ASN A 257 8.54 -23.03 -17.02
C ASN A 257 7.46 -24.10 -17.23
N GLY A 258 6.34 -23.76 -17.88
CA GLY A 258 5.17 -24.65 -18.01
C GLY A 258 4.22 -24.52 -16.83
N ASN A 259 3.41 -25.57 -16.64
CA ASN A 259 2.45 -25.63 -15.54
C ASN A 259 3.17 -25.88 -14.21
N VAL A 260 2.90 -25.01 -13.23
CA VAL A 260 3.47 -25.08 -11.88
C VAL A 260 2.36 -25.02 -10.86
N ASP A 261 2.47 -25.87 -9.83
CA ASP A 261 1.53 -25.91 -8.71
C ASP A 261 1.90 -24.87 -7.65
N PHE A 262 0.91 -24.08 -7.26
CA PHE A 262 1.02 -23.06 -6.22
C PHE A 262 0.06 -23.37 -5.08
N THR A 263 0.52 -23.06 -3.88
CA THR A 263 -0.35 -22.89 -2.72
C THR A 263 -0.81 -21.46 -2.69
N TYR A 264 -2.07 -21.19 -2.37
CA TYR A 264 -2.53 -19.85 -2.09
C TYR A 264 -3.17 -19.74 -0.71
N HIS A 265 -2.94 -18.60 -0.09
CA HIS A 265 -3.71 -18.12 1.05
C HIS A 265 -4.68 -17.04 0.58
N PHE A 266 -5.90 -17.13 1.03
CA PHE A 266 -6.98 -16.22 0.64
C PHE A 266 -7.44 -15.41 1.85
N PHE A 267 -7.70 -14.13 1.62
CA PHE A 267 -8.31 -13.21 2.59
C PHE A 267 -9.29 -12.27 1.91
N ASN A 268 -10.49 -12.14 2.47
CA ASN A 268 -11.53 -11.21 2.01
C ASN A 268 -11.81 -10.18 3.11
N ASN A 269 -11.69 -8.89 2.77
CA ASN A 269 -11.97 -7.78 3.67
C ASN A 269 -13.33 -7.12 3.42
N SER A 270 -14.23 -7.79 2.68
CA SER A 270 -15.55 -7.33 2.23
C SER A 270 -15.54 -6.26 1.12
N TYR A 271 -14.39 -5.74 0.72
CA TYR A 271 -14.21 -4.82 -0.40
C TYR A 271 -13.40 -5.45 -1.53
N ASN A 272 -12.33 -6.13 -1.14
CA ASN A 272 -11.43 -6.84 -2.04
C ASN A 272 -11.15 -8.22 -1.47
N ALA A 273 -10.88 -9.16 -2.37
CA ALA A 273 -10.26 -10.42 -1.99
C ALA A 273 -8.78 -10.42 -2.39
N PHE A 274 -7.97 -10.97 -1.53
CA PHE A 274 -6.52 -11.05 -1.65
C PHE A 274 -6.11 -12.52 -1.76
N VAL A 275 -5.40 -12.86 -2.82
CA VAL A 275 -4.89 -14.20 -3.09
C VAL A 275 -3.37 -14.13 -3.03
N PHE A 276 -2.80 -14.61 -1.94
CA PHE A 276 -1.36 -14.63 -1.73
C PHE A 276 -0.82 -16.00 -2.18
N LEU A 277 0.00 -16.00 -3.23
CA LEU A 277 0.49 -17.17 -3.95
C LEU A 277 1.97 -17.42 -3.65
N PHE A 278 2.33 -18.70 -3.49
CA PHE A 278 3.72 -19.17 -3.42
C PHE A 278 3.83 -20.60 -3.92
N PRO A 279 5.01 -21.06 -4.39
CA PRO A 279 5.17 -22.40 -4.92
C PRO A 279 4.79 -23.48 -3.89
N HIS A 280 4.14 -24.54 -4.35
CA HIS A 280 3.79 -25.66 -3.49
C HIS A 280 5.08 -26.28 -2.91
N GLY A 281 5.09 -26.52 -1.59
CA GLY A 281 6.26 -27.08 -0.89
C GLY A 281 7.39 -26.07 -0.60
N GLU A 282 7.23 -24.76 -0.94
CA GLU A 282 8.19 -23.75 -0.50
C GLU A 282 8.26 -23.75 1.04
N LYS A 283 9.45 -23.98 1.59
CA LYS A 283 9.64 -24.04 3.03
C LYS A 283 9.33 -22.67 3.65
N LYS A 284 8.37 -22.65 4.55
CA LYS A 284 8.18 -21.52 5.46
C LYS A 284 9.49 -21.32 6.21
N SER A 285 10.15 -20.17 6.06
CA SER A 285 11.34 -19.89 6.85
C SER A 285 10.92 -19.62 8.30
N SER A 286 10.68 -20.67 9.05
CA SER A 286 10.56 -20.56 10.50
C SER A 286 11.99 -20.52 11.05
N ARG A 287 12.44 -19.39 11.56
CA ARG A 287 13.57 -19.38 12.50
C ARG A 287 13.07 -20.07 13.77
N THR A 288 13.39 -21.34 13.92
CA THR A 288 13.24 -22.03 15.19
C THR A 288 14.22 -21.36 16.17
N LYS A 289 13.70 -20.57 17.09
CA LYS A 289 14.46 -20.05 18.21
C LYS A 289 14.65 -21.25 19.16
N ILE A 290 15.78 -21.94 19.06
CA ILE A 290 16.18 -22.94 20.05
C ILE A 290 16.61 -22.13 21.28
N ILE A 291 15.76 -22.05 22.28
CA ILE A 291 16.11 -21.55 23.60
C ILE A 291 16.83 -22.73 24.30
N ILE A 292 18.16 -22.70 24.28
CA ILE A 292 18.97 -23.60 25.11
C ILE A 292 18.91 -23.02 26.53
N THR A 293 18.04 -23.55 27.37
CA THR A 293 18.08 -23.29 28.81
C THR A 293 19.24 -24.11 29.38
N ASP A 294 20.31 -23.42 29.72
CA ASP A 294 21.46 -24.02 30.41
C ASP A 294 21.05 -24.32 31.86
N ASN A 295 20.59 -25.55 32.09
CA ASN A 295 20.27 -26.06 33.43
C ASN A 295 21.56 -26.51 34.14
N ARG A 296 22.51 -25.62 34.37
CA ARG A 296 23.57 -25.86 35.37
C ARG A 296 22.99 -25.59 36.75
N ARG A 297 22.41 -26.61 37.36
CA ARG A 297 22.21 -26.62 38.80
C ARG A 297 23.59 -26.62 39.44
N SER A 298 23.89 -25.55 40.17
CA SER A 298 24.94 -25.51 41.17
C SER A 298 24.70 -26.65 42.21
N GLN A 299 25.66 -27.52 42.33
CA GLN A 299 25.90 -28.28 43.58
C GLN A 299 26.71 -27.41 44.52
#